data_fea2e0fdb19d035f3d5c704c8035f014
#
_entry.id   fea2e0fdb19d035f3d5c704c8035f014
#
_cell.length_a   1.000
_cell.length_b   1.000
_cell.length_c   1.000
_cell.angle_alpha   90.00
_cell.angle_beta   90.00
_cell.angle_gamma   90.00
#
_symmetry.space_group_name_H-M   'P 1'
#
loop_
_entity.id
_entity.type
_entity.pdbx_description
1 polymer ?
#
loop_
_entity_poly.entity_id
_entity_poly.type
_entity_poly.pdbx_seq_one_letter_code
_entity_poly.pdbx_strand_id
1 'polypeptide(L)'
;MVAIVCLDDKNSMCFNGRRQSRDVCLRSCVMDLAKGKRLWMSPYSAEQFAEAEGGQICVSTSFLEEAGPGDYAFVEDRALAPFAEKLEKLVVFRWNRVYPGDQYLDLDLTKGPWRKTEERDFPGKSHERITMEVYTR
;
A
#
# COMPACT_ATOMS: atom_id res chain seq x y z
N MET A 1 11.11 6.56 -2.71
CA MET A 1 10.16 5.43 -2.67
C MET A 1 8.77 5.95 -2.37
N VAL A 2 7.78 5.43 -3.06
CA VAL A 2 6.37 5.67 -2.80
C VAL A 2 5.79 4.39 -2.21
N ALA A 3 5.31 4.42 -0.97
CA ALA A 3 4.71 3.24 -0.34
C ALA A 3 3.19 3.24 -0.56
N ILE A 4 2.64 2.05 -0.78
CA ILE A 4 1.20 1.83 -0.93
C ILE A 4 0.78 0.88 0.18
N VAL A 5 -0.21 1.28 0.97
CA VAL A 5 -0.77 0.46 2.04
C VAL A 5 -2.29 0.38 1.92
N CYS A 6 -2.86 -0.69 2.43
CA CYS A 6 -4.31 -0.86 2.56
C CYS A 6 -4.66 -0.90 4.03
N LEU A 7 -5.57 -0.05 4.47
CA LEU A 7 -5.90 0.12 5.89
C LEU A 7 -7.40 -0.02 6.12
N ASP A 8 -7.75 -0.59 7.27
CA ASP A 8 -9.11 -0.55 7.76
C ASP A 8 -9.40 0.80 8.44
N ASP A 9 -10.59 0.97 8.98
CA ASP A 9 -11.00 2.24 9.61
C ASP A 9 -10.16 2.62 10.84
N LYS A 10 -9.47 1.66 11.43
CA LYS A 10 -8.60 1.88 12.60
C LYS A 10 -7.12 1.93 12.24
N ASN A 11 -6.79 2.04 10.95
CA ASN A 11 -5.41 2.08 10.45
C ASN A 11 -4.62 0.79 10.64
N SER A 12 -5.30 -0.35 10.79
CA SER A 12 -4.62 -1.63 10.79
C SER A 12 -4.43 -2.13 9.35
N MET A 13 -3.35 -2.88 9.13
CA MET A 13 -2.99 -3.35 7.80
C MET A 13 -3.09 -4.87 7.64
N CYS A 14 -3.00 -5.62 8.74
CA CYS A 14 -3.05 -7.08 8.68
C CYS A 14 -3.43 -7.67 10.04
N PHE A 15 -3.73 -8.97 10.03
CA PHE A 15 -4.02 -9.74 11.23
C PHE A 15 -3.33 -11.09 11.13
N ASN A 16 -2.56 -11.45 12.16
CA ASN A 16 -1.75 -12.68 12.19
C ASN A 16 -0.84 -12.81 10.96
N GLY A 17 -0.27 -11.70 10.50
CA GLY A 17 0.60 -11.68 9.33
C GLY A 17 -0.12 -11.90 8.00
N ARG A 18 -1.44 -11.81 7.98
CA ARG A 18 -2.25 -12.01 6.78
C ARG A 18 -3.03 -10.74 6.44
N ARG A 19 -3.19 -10.49 5.13
CA ARG A 19 -3.97 -9.35 4.66
C ARG A 19 -5.41 -9.45 5.14
N GLN A 20 -6.02 -8.30 5.40
CA GLN A 20 -7.40 -8.23 5.88
C GLN A 20 -8.41 -8.50 4.77
N SER A 21 -8.09 -8.09 3.57
CA SER A 21 -8.96 -8.26 2.42
C SER A 21 -8.17 -8.08 1.13
N ARG A 22 -8.84 -8.31 0.01
CA ARG A 22 -8.29 -8.05 -1.32
C ARG A 22 -9.41 -7.67 -2.27
N ASP A 23 -9.06 -6.95 -3.33
CA ASP A 23 -10.04 -6.49 -4.30
C ASP A 23 -9.34 -6.32 -5.65
N VAL A 24 -9.94 -6.87 -6.71
CA VAL A 24 -9.34 -6.81 -8.04
C VAL A 24 -9.28 -5.38 -8.58
N CYS A 25 -10.25 -4.54 -8.23
CA CYS A 25 -10.25 -3.14 -8.65
C CYS A 25 -9.12 -2.36 -7.97
N LEU A 26 -8.86 -2.66 -6.70
CA LEU A 26 -7.74 -2.09 -5.97
C LEU A 26 -6.42 -2.52 -6.59
N ARG A 27 -6.26 -3.81 -6.90
CA ARG A 27 -5.03 -4.30 -7.54
C ARG A 27 -4.79 -3.61 -8.89
N SER A 28 -5.84 -3.44 -9.69
CA SER A 28 -5.74 -2.72 -10.96
C SER A 28 -5.28 -1.28 -10.75
N CYS A 29 -5.80 -0.62 -9.73
CA CYS A 29 -5.40 0.75 -9.39
C CYS A 29 -3.93 0.80 -8.98
N VAL A 30 -3.46 -0.16 -8.19
CA VAL A 30 -2.05 -0.25 -7.80
C VAL A 30 -1.16 -0.40 -9.03
N MET A 31 -1.53 -1.28 -9.96
CA MET A 31 -0.75 -1.49 -11.17
C MET A 31 -0.72 -0.24 -12.05
N ASP A 32 -1.83 0.48 -12.13
CA ASP A 32 -1.89 1.75 -12.88
C ASP A 32 -1.00 2.82 -12.25
N LEU A 33 -1.02 2.94 -10.93
CA LEU A 33 -0.17 3.91 -10.22
C LEU A 33 1.31 3.66 -10.46
N ALA A 34 1.72 2.39 -10.49
CA ALA A 34 3.10 2.00 -10.64
C ALA A 34 3.52 1.80 -12.10
N LYS A 35 2.65 2.11 -13.05
CA LYS A 35 2.95 1.91 -14.48
C LYS A 35 4.23 2.64 -14.88
N GLY A 36 5.16 1.91 -15.51
CA GLY A 36 6.44 2.45 -15.91
C GLY A 36 7.46 2.58 -14.78
N LYS A 37 7.13 2.10 -13.58
CA LYS A 37 8.00 2.13 -12.42
C LYS A 37 8.20 0.71 -11.88
N ARG A 38 9.23 0.53 -11.05
CA ARG A 38 9.41 -0.74 -10.33
C ARG A 38 8.43 -0.76 -9.15
N LEU A 39 7.71 -1.87 -9.03
CA LEU A 39 6.79 -2.12 -7.93
C LEU A 39 7.34 -3.25 -7.08
N TRP A 40 7.84 -2.91 -5.92
CA TRP A 40 8.45 -3.84 -4.98
C TRP A 40 7.42 -4.43 -4.03
N MET A 41 7.58 -5.70 -3.71
CA MET A 41 6.72 -6.34 -2.71
C MET A 41 7.35 -7.63 -2.19
N SER A 42 6.82 -8.13 -1.08
CA SER A 42 7.25 -9.41 -0.52
C SER A 42 6.76 -10.58 -1.37
N PRO A 43 7.35 -11.77 -1.22
CA PRO A 43 6.83 -12.98 -1.87
C PRO A 43 5.36 -13.24 -1.53
N TYR A 44 4.96 -12.99 -0.29
CA TYR A 44 3.57 -13.14 0.14
C TYR A 44 2.63 -12.23 -0.65
N SER A 45 2.97 -10.95 -0.75
CA SER A 45 2.15 -9.98 -1.50
C SER A 45 2.11 -10.30 -3.00
N ALA A 46 3.22 -10.79 -3.54
CA ALA A 46 3.30 -11.11 -4.97
C ALA A 46 2.31 -12.18 -5.40
N GLU A 47 1.90 -13.07 -4.49
CA GLU A 47 0.93 -14.12 -4.81
C GLU A 47 -0.40 -13.55 -5.32
N GLN A 48 -0.87 -12.45 -4.76
CA GLN A 48 -2.13 -11.86 -5.22
C GLN A 48 -2.00 -11.11 -6.54
N PHE A 49 -0.76 -10.85 -6.99
CA PHE A 49 -0.48 -10.20 -8.27
C PHE A 49 0.02 -11.21 -9.32
N ALA A 50 -0.08 -12.50 -9.05
CA ALA A 50 0.48 -13.54 -9.91
C ALA A 50 -0.06 -13.50 -11.35
N GLU A 51 -1.27 -13.00 -11.55
CA GLU A 51 -1.88 -12.86 -12.87
C GLU A 51 -1.61 -11.50 -13.53
N ALA A 52 -0.93 -10.59 -12.79
CA ALA A 52 -0.61 -9.28 -13.32
C ALA A 52 0.46 -9.40 -14.39
N GLU A 53 0.26 -8.68 -15.49
CA GLU A 53 1.20 -8.65 -16.58
C GLU A 53 2.35 -7.69 -16.32
N GLY A 54 3.53 -8.05 -16.84
CA GLY A 54 4.64 -7.14 -16.93
C GLY A 54 5.76 -7.37 -15.93
N GLY A 55 6.95 -6.96 -16.32
CA GLY A 55 8.17 -7.11 -15.55
C GLY A 55 8.41 -6.02 -14.52
N GLN A 56 7.40 -5.23 -14.17
CA GLN A 56 7.56 -4.14 -13.22
C GLN A 56 7.51 -4.58 -11.76
N ILE A 57 7.03 -5.82 -11.49
CA ILE A 57 6.97 -6.34 -10.13
C ILE A 57 8.31 -6.93 -9.75
N CYS A 58 8.88 -6.41 -8.68
CA CYS A 58 10.15 -6.87 -8.10
C CYS A 58 9.85 -7.51 -6.75
N VAL A 59 10.20 -8.79 -6.62
CA VAL A 59 9.87 -9.58 -5.43
C VAL A 59 11.11 -9.81 -4.60
N SER A 60 11.07 -9.45 -3.32
CA SER A 60 12.18 -9.66 -2.39
C SER A 60 11.67 -9.62 -0.95
N THR A 61 12.25 -10.42 -0.08
CA THR A 61 11.97 -10.36 1.36
C THR A 61 12.50 -9.05 1.97
N SER A 62 13.46 -8.41 1.33
CA SER A 62 14.06 -7.13 1.75
C SER A 62 13.63 -5.98 0.86
N PHE A 63 12.41 -6.02 0.37
CA PHE A 63 11.95 -5.09 -0.68
C PHE A 63 12.00 -3.61 -0.23
N LEU A 64 11.77 -3.32 1.05
CA LEU A 64 11.80 -1.93 1.53
C LEU A 64 13.21 -1.37 1.58
N GLU A 65 14.21 -2.22 1.82
CA GLU A 65 15.62 -1.83 1.78
C GLU A 65 16.10 -1.63 0.34
N GLU A 66 15.59 -2.44 -0.58
CA GLU A 66 16.05 -2.45 -1.97
C GLU A 66 15.40 -1.38 -2.84
N ALA A 67 14.15 -0.99 -2.54
CA ALA A 67 13.46 0.03 -3.31
C ALA A 67 14.19 1.36 -3.24
N GLY A 68 14.34 2.00 -4.39
CA GLY A 68 15.08 3.26 -4.52
C GLY A 68 14.19 4.46 -4.83
N PRO A 69 14.81 5.62 -5.12
CA PRO A 69 14.05 6.81 -5.49
C PRO A 69 13.17 6.57 -6.72
N GLY A 70 11.93 7.01 -6.63
CA GLY A 70 10.95 6.84 -7.70
C GLY A 70 10.32 5.47 -7.81
N ASP A 71 10.81 4.48 -7.06
CA ASP A 71 10.21 3.15 -7.02
C ASP A 71 8.96 3.15 -6.15
N TYR A 72 8.06 2.21 -6.42
CA TYR A 72 6.86 1.97 -5.62
C TYR A 72 7.02 0.70 -4.80
N ALA A 73 6.42 0.66 -3.62
CA ALA A 73 6.42 -0.53 -2.76
C ALA A 73 5.01 -0.79 -2.24
N PHE A 74 4.51 -2.00 -2.45
CA PHE A 74 3.22 -2.43 -1.92
C PHE A 74 3.45 -3.15 -0.60
N VAL A 75 2.92 -2.60 0.49
CA VAL A 75 3.25 -3.02 1.86
C VAL A 75 1.99 -3.52 2.55
N GLU A 76 1.99 -4.78 2.96
CA GLU A 76 0.84 -5.40 3.63
C GLU A 76 1.11 -5.76 5.09
N ASP A 77 2.37 -5.94 5.48
CA ASP A 77 2.72 -6.52 6.77
C ASP A 77 4.05 -6.02 7.35
N ARG A 78 4.49 -4.84 6.94
CA ARG A 78 5.78 -4.31 7.39
C ARG A 78 5.64 -2.95 8.05
N ALA A 79 6.53 -2.70 9.02
CA ALA A 79 6.69 -1.38 9.60
C ALA A 79 7.29 -0.42 8.58
N LEU A 80 6.78 0.81 8.52
CA LEU A 80 7.28 1.84 7.62
C LEU A 80 8.13 2.91 8.32
N ALA A 81 7.96 3.08 9.63
CA ALA A 81 8.73 4.08 10.37
C ALA A 81 10.24 3.97 10.17
N PRO A 82 10.85 2.77 10.12
CA PRO A 82 12.29 2.65 9.84
C PRO A 82 12.71 3.19 8.49
N PHE A 83 11.77 3.32 7.55
CA PHE A 83 12.05 3.78 6.17
C PHE A 83 11.48 5.17 5.90
N ALA A 84 11.03 5.88 6.94
CA ALA A 84 10.32 7.16 6.78
C ALA A 84 11.10 8.17 5.93
N GLU A 85 12.42 8.22 6.08
CA GLU A 85 13.25 9.18 5.36
C GLU A 85 13.31 8.93 3.86
N LYS A 86 13.13 7.69 3.40
CA LYS A 86 13.12 7.39 1.96
C LYS A 86 11.73 7.54 1.34
N LEU A 87 10.69 7.78 2.13
CA LEU A 87 9.34 7.93 1.62
C LEU A 87 9.13 9.31 1.01
N GLU A 88 8.83 9.34 -0.28
CA GLU A 88 8.47 10.55 -1.02
C GLU A 88 6.98 10.83 -0.91
N LYS A 89 6.18 9.76 -0.97
CA LYS A 89 4.73 9.78 -0.86
C LYS A 89 4.24 8.51 -0.19
N LEU A 90 3.03 8.58 0.34
CA LEU A 90 2.31 7.43 0.88
C LEU A 90 0.92 7.40 0.24
N VAL A 91 0.60 6.29 -0.40
CA VAL A 91 -0.74 6.05 -0.95
C VAL A 91 -1.47 5.10 -0.02
N VAL A 92 -2.61 5.55 0.48
CA VAL A 92 -3.43 4.76 1.42
C VAL A 92 -4.73 4.39 0.74
N PHE A 93 -4.99 3.10 0.66
CA PHE A 93 -6.31 2.60 0.25
C PHE A 93 -7.09 2.25 1.50
N ARG A 94 -8.25 2.87 1.67
CA ARG A 94 -9.15 2.61 2.78
C ARG A 94 -10.21 1.62 2.35
N TRP A 95 -10.32 0.50 3.09
CA TRP A 95 -11.37 -0.48 2.85
C TRP A 95 -12.75 0.08 3.20
N ASN A 96 -12.80 1.09 4.06
CA ASN A 96 -14.04 1.66 4.61
C ASN A 96 -14.82 0.61 5.42
N ARG A 97 -14.09 -0.20 6.14
CA ARG A 97 -14.58 -1.24 7.04
C ARG A 97 -13.66 -1.39 8.23
N VAL A 98 -14.14 -2.00 9.29
CA VAL A 98 -13.34 -2.44 10.41
C VAL A 98 -13.10 -3.94 10.25
N TYR A 99 -11.82 -4.33 10.24
CA TYR A 99 -11.42 -5.73 10.21
C TYR A 99 -10.62 -6.07 11.47
N PRO A 100 -10.52 -7.35 11.83
CA PRO A 100 -9.52 -7.74 12.85
C PRO A 100 -8.14 -7.29 12.39
N GLY A 101 -7.39 -6.67 13.31
CA GLY A 101 -6.06 -6.17 12.99
C GLY A 101 -5.19 -6.15 14.23
N ASP A 102 -3.92 -6.53 14.05
CA ASP A 102 -2.92 -6.53 15.12
C ASP A 102 -1.62 -5.82 14.71
N GLN A 103 -1.55 -5.36 13.48
CA GLN A 103 -0.45 -4.51 13.03
C GLN A 103 -1.01 -3.27 12.36
N TYR A 104 -0.54 -2.10 12.78
CA TYR A 104 -1.06 -0.80 12.38
C TYR A 104 0.00 -0.03 11.61
N LEU A 105 -0.46 0.90 10.78
CA LEU A 105 0.45 1.87 10.18
C LEU A 105 1.17 2.62 11.30
N ASP A 106 2.50 2.63 11.26
CA ASP A 106 3.35 3.22 12.29
C ASP A 106 3.85 4.63 11.92
N LEU A 107 3.12 5.31 11.05
CA LEU A 107 3.34 6.72 10.71
C LEU A 107 2.11 7.52 11.12
N ASP A 108 2.32 8.66 11.76
CA ASP A 108 1.22 9.54 12.13
C ASP A 108 0.97 10.52 10.98
N LEU A 109 -0.09 10.27 10.23
CA LEU A 109 -0.46 11.08 9.06
C LEU A 109 -1.16 12.38 9.42
N THR A 110 -1.48 12.59 10.71
CA THR A 110 -2.13 13.80 11.20
C THR A 110 -1.13 14.87 11.63
N LYS A 111 0.16 14.52 11.69
CA LYS A 111 1.22 15.39 12.20
C LYS A 111 2.44 15.37 11.27
N GLY A 112 3.37 16.27 11.55
CA GLY A 112 4.67 16.30 10.93
C GLY A 112 4.60 16.71 9.48
N PRO A 113 5.45 16.15 8.62
CA PRO A 113 5.57 16.62 7.26
C PRO A 113 4.47 16.13 6.32
N TRP A 114 3.62 15.20 6.78
CA TRP A 114 2.63 14.58 5.91
C TRP A 114 1.41 15.45 5.70
N ARG A 115 0.98 15.56 4.45
CA ARG A 115 -0.20 16.34 4.08
C ARG A 115 -0.97 15.57 3.01
N LYS A 116 -2.27 15.41 3.23
CA LYS A 116 -3.14 14.77 2.24
C LYS A 116 -3.28 15.70 1.03
N THR A 117 -2.86 15.24 -0.13
CA THR A 117 -2.90 16.02 -1.37
C THR A 117 -3.93 15.51 -2.37
N GLU A 118 -4.45 14.31 -2.16
CA GLU A 118 -5.48 13.75 -3.03
C GLU A 118 -6.36 12.77 -2.25
N GLU A 119 -7.63 12.76 -2.58
CA GLU A 119 -8.58 11.76 -2.06
C GLU A 119 -9.58 11.43 -3.15
N ARG A 120 -9.82 10.15 -3.39
CA ARG A 120 -10.73 9.70 -4.43
C ARG A 120 -11.39 8.39 -4.02
N ASP A 121 -12.71 8.33 -4.17
CA ASP A 121 -13.48 7.11 -3.97
C ASP A 121 -13.66 6.39 -5.31
N PHE A 122 -13.70 5.06 -5.26
CA PHE A 122 -14.04 4.25 -6.42
C PHE A 122 -14.75 2.97 -5.98
N PRO A 123 -15.60 2.39 -6.84
CA PRO A 123 -16.26 1.13 -6.51
C PRO A 123 -15.27 -0.02 -6.63
N GLY A 124 -15.27 -0.89 -5.62
CA GLY A 124 -14.51 -2.14 -5.66
C GLY A 124 -15.33 -3.26 -6.27
N LYS A 125 -14.71 -4.42 -6.45
CA LYS A 125 -15.39 -5.64 -6.85
C LYS A 125 -16.02 -6.33 -5.65
N SER A 126 -15.27 -6.47 -4.57
CA SER A 126 -15.71 -7.10 -3.33
C SER A 126 -16.07 -6.08 -2.24
N HIS A 127 -15.93 -4.79 -2.54
CA HIS A 127 -16.22 -3.70 -1.63
C HIS A 127 -17.06 -2.67 -2.36
N GLU A 128 -18.05 -2.12 -1.68
CA GLU A 128 -18.91 -1.10 -2.26
C GLU A 128 -18.14 0.15 -2.65
N ARG A 129 -17.24 0.58 -1.76
CA ARG A 129 -16.46 1.79 -1.93
C ARG A 129 -15.10 1.61 -1.31
N ILE A 130 -14.07 1.94 -2.08
CA ILE A 130 -12.69 2.01 -1.61
C ILE A 130 -12.25 3.46 -1.78
N THR A 131 -11.55 4.01 -0.78
CA THR A 131 -11.04 5.38 -0.86
C THR A 131 -9.52 5.35 -0.99
N MET A 132 -9.01 6.02 -2.01
CA MET A 132 -7.59 6.23 -2.19
C MET A 132 -7.22 7.60 -1.67
N GLU A 133 -6.24 7.65 -0.76
CA GLU A 133 -5.69 8.90 -0.24
C GLU A 133 -4.21 8.97 -0.59
N VAL A 134 -3.75 10.15 -0.98
CA VAL A 134 -2.32 10.37 -1.25
C VAL A 134 -1.79 11.39 -0.26
N TYR A 135 -0.73 11.03 0.44
CA TYR A 135 -0.02 11.89 1.37
C TYR A 135 1.35 12.22 0.81
N THR A 136 1.68 13.50 0.85
CA THR A 136 2.96 14.03 0.37
C THR A 136 3.64 14.79 1.51
N ARG A 137 4.97 14.79 1.49
CA ARG A 137 5.78 15.51 2.47
C ARG A 137 5.90 16.97 2.12
#